data_4d3d9ec261fc15a5f4077ff8bf31a039
#
_entry.id   4d3d9ec261fc15a5f4077ff8bf31a039
#
_cell.length_a   1.000
_cell.length_b   1.000
_cell.length_c   1.000
_cell.angle_alpha   90.00
_cell.angle_beta   90.00
_cell.angle_gamma   90.00
#
_symmetry.space_group_name_H-M   'P 1'
#
loop_
_entity.id
_entity.type
_entity.pdbx_description
1 polymer ?
#
loop_
_entity_poly.entity_id
_entity_poly.type
_entity_poly.pdbx_seq_one_letter_code
_entity_poly.pdbx_strand_id
1 'polypeptide(L)'
;MKIYKLIFFTTALMTTACKDISTIKEQPTLSCDVEFVILGVGQDGGAPQIGNSDDPAWANSSLRLWSASGALIDHRHSNRYLFEATPDLREQMNLLNSLSDGGNAPLGLSGIFLTHAHIGHYAGLIFVGHESAGTQGLKVFSLPRMQNYLENNGPWEQLVNYKNIDLIPITAKKATVFNNDLSVTAHLVPHRDEYSETAGYVINGPSR
;
A
#
# COMPACT_ATOMS: atom_id res chain seq x y z
N MET A 1 11.48 80.91 -37.19
CA MET A 1 10.38 80.52 -36.28
C MET A 1 9.70 79.33 -36.91
N LYS A 2 10.11 78.08 -36.45
CA LYS A 2 9.59 76.84 -37.00
C LYS A 2 8.56 76.29 -36.02
N ILE A 3 7.31 76.12 -36.50
CA ILE A 3 6.20 75.58 -35.74
C ILE A 3 6.20 74.06 -35.93
N TYR A 4 6.36 73.30 -34.85
CA TYR A 4 6.22 71.85 -34.86
C TYR A 4 4.74 71.52 -34.51
N LYS A 5 4.08 70.79 -35.42
CA LYS A 5 2.75 70.19 -35.18
C LYS A 5 2.93 68.88 -34.41
N LEU A 6 2.34 68.82 -33.23
CA LEU A 6 2.29 67.57 -32.42
C LEU A 6 1.08 66.76 -32.92
N ILE A 7 1.35 65.55 -33.39
CA ILE A 7 0.30 64.62 -33.81
C ILE A 7 0.09 63.66 -32.61
N PHE A 8 -1.11 63.68 -32.00
CA PHE A 8 -1.56 62.75 -31.01
C PHE A 8 -2.03 61.47 -31.71
N PHE A 9 -1.34 60.36 -31.45
CA PHE A 9 -1.81 59.02 -31.76
C PHE A 9 -2.65 58.51 -30.60
N THR A 10 -3.94 58.35 -30.77
CA THR A 10 -4.84 57.65 -29.85
C THR A 10 -4.74 56.15 -30.10
N THR A 11 -4.03 55.42 -29.26
CA THR A 11 -4.04 53.96 -29.23
C THR A 11 -5.34 53.49 -28.59
N ALA A 12 -6.21 52.89 -29.41
CA ALA A 12 -7.38 52.17 -28.91
C ALA A 12 -6.94 50.87 -28.26
N LEU A 13 -7.16 50.78 -26.95
CA LEU A 13 -6.93 49.57 -26.17
C LEU A 13 -8.09 48.59 -26.47
N MET A 14 -7.84 47.58 -27.29
CA MET A 14 -8.76 46.45 -27.41
C MET A 14 -8.63 45.54 -26.18
N THR A 15 -9.57 45.63 -25.27
CA THR A 15 -9.76 44.65 -24.19
C THR A 15 -10.37 43.40 -24.79
N THR A 16 -9.53 42.38 -25.05
CA THR A 16 -10.00 41.02 -25.28
C THR A 16 -10.50 40.48 -23.95
N ALA A 17 -11.82 40.35 -23.82
CA ALA A 17 -12.46 39.65 -22.73
C ALA A 17 -12.04 38.19 -22.79
N CYS A 18 -11.22 37.77 -21.83
CA CYS A 18 -11.06 36.35 -21.52
C CYS A 18 -12.44 35.82 -21.12
N LYS A 19 -13.01 34.96 -21.97
CA LYS A 19 -14.17 34.17 -21.57
C LYS A 19 -13.73 33.27 -20.42
N ASP A 20 -14.41 33.36 -19.32
CA ASP A 20 -14.29 32.45 -18.18
C ASP A 20 -14.34 30.98 -18.63
N ILE A 21 -13.22 30.30 -18.54
CA ILE A 21 -13.15 28.84 -18.55
C ILE A 21 -13.44 28.40 -17.12
N SER A 22 -14.65 28.57 -16.69
CA SER A 22 -15.15 28.09 -15.42
C SER A 22 -16.33 27.18 -15.69
N THR A 23 -16.08 25.97 -16.06
CA THR A 23 -16.91 24.78 -15.69
C THR A 23 -16.22 23.53 -16.20
N ILE A 24 -15.03 23.22 -15.66
CA ILE A 24 -14.70 21.81 -15.50
C ILE A 24 -15.65 21.39 -14.38
N LYS A 25 -16.78 20.76 -14.76
CA LYS A 25 -17.56 19.99 -13.79
C LYS A 25 -16.59 18.97 -13.22
N GLU A 26 -16.20 19.11 -11.96
CA GLU A 26 -15.60 18.02 -11.22
C GLU A 26 -16.51 16.81 -11.44
N GLN A 27 -15.98 15.81 -12.13
CA GLN A 27 -16.64 14.51 -12.12
C GLN A 27 -16.76 14.12 -10.65
N PRO A 28 -17.94 13.66 -10.20
CA PRO A 28 -18.07 13.17 -8.85
C PRO A 28 -17.02 12.09 -8.69
N THR A 29 -16.02 12.33 -7.85
CA THR A 29 -15.11 11.30 -7.38
C THR A 29 -16.01 10.28 -6.71
N LEU A 30 -16.17 9.11 -7.32
CA LEU A 30 -16.78 7.96 -6.68
C LEU A 30 -15.86 7.62 -5.49
N SER A 31 -16.14 8.20 -4.33
CA SER A 31 -15.47 7.79 -3.10
C SER A 31 -16.00 6.40 -2.79
N CYS A 32 -15.19 5.39 -3.03
CA CYS A 32 -15.50 4.05 -2.55
C CYS A 32 -15.37 4.05 -1.03
N ASP A 33 -16.39 3.58 -0.31
CA ASP A 33 -16.33 3.42 1.14
C ASP A 33 -15.25 2.39 1.54
N VAL A 34 -15.06 1.38 0.70
CA VAL A 34 -14.05 0.33 0.83
C VAL A 34 -13.39 0.11 -0.53
N GLU A 35 -12.07 0.08 -0.56
CA GLU A 35 -11.31 -0.17 -1.78
C GLU A 35 -10.14 -1.12 -1.53
N PHE A 36 -9.72 -1.81 -2.59
CA PHE A 36 -8.47 -2.57 -2.59
C PHE A 36 -7.51 -1.94 -3.60
N VAL A 37 -6.37 -1.50 -3.11
CA VAL A 37 -5.34 -0.81 -3.90
C VAL A 37 -4.16 -1.73 -4.12
N ILE A 38 -3.67 -1.81 -5.36
CA ILE A 38 -2.44 -2.53 -5.69
C ILE A 38 -1.25 -1.61 -5.39
N LEU A 39 -0.35 -2.05 -4.51
CA LEU A 39 0.84 -1.30 -4.11
C LEU A 39 2.12 -1.78 -4.81
N GLY A 40 2.08 -2.95 -5.43
CA GLY A 40 3.18 -3.51 -6.19
C GLY A 40 2.74 -4.72 -7.01
N VAL A 41 3.39 -4.95 -8.15
CA VAL A 41 3.09 -6.02 -9.11
C VAL A 41 4.34 -6.77 -9.54
N GLY A 42 5.50 -6.41 -9.01
CA GLY A 42 6.77 -7.07 -9.28
C GLY A 42 6.83 -8.43 -8.61
N GLN A 43 7.63 -9.33 -9.17
CA GLN A 43 7.92 -10.62 -8.56
C GLN A 43 8.84 -10.42 -7.35
N ASP A 44 8.71 -11.23 -6.36
CA ASP A 44 9.42 -11.33 -5.07
C ASP A 44 10.34 -10.16 -4.64
N GLY A 45 11.37 -9.85 -5.39
CA GLY A 45 12.33 -8.78 -5.12
C GLY A 45 12.07 -7.48 -5.91
N GLY A 46 10.97 -7.41 -6.66
CA GLY A 46 10.67 -6.26 -7.52
C GLY A 46 11.56 -6.19 -8.77
N ALA A 47 11.53 -5.04 -9.46
CA ALA A 47 12.45 -4.73 -10.56
C ALA A 47 12.96 -3.29 -10.41
N PRO A 48 14.27 -3.03 -10.67
CA PRO A 48 15.29 -3.99 -11.13
C PRO A 48 15.77 -4.91 -9.99
N GLN A 49 16.17 -6.14 -10.34
CA GLN A 49 16.72 -7.09 -9.38
C GLN A 49 18.25 -7.04 -9.29
N ILE A 50 18.78 -7.38 -8.14
CA ILE A 50 20.23 -7.55 -7.94
C ILE A 50 20.77 -8.59 -8.94
N GLY A 51 21.89 -8.26 -9.59
CA GLY A 51 22.53 -9.11 -10.59
C GLY A 51 22.03 -8.90 -12.02
N ASN A 52 20.98 -8.13 -12.23
CA ASN A 52 20.52 -7.70 -13.56
C ASN A 52 20.96 -6.26 -13.82
N SER A 53 22.25 -6.06 -14.16
CA SER A 53 22.85 -4.75 -14.40
C SER A 53 22.29 -4.02 -15.62
N ASP A 54 21.73 -4.77 -16.57
CA ASP A 54 21.26 -4.24 -17.86
C ASP A 54 19.76 -3.86 -17.81
N ASP A 55 19.12 -4.02 -16.66
CA ASP A 55 17.72 -3.65 -16.49
C ASP A 55 17.54 -2.13 -16.68
N PRO A 56 16.70 -1.68 -17.62
CA PRO A 56 16.50 -0.25 -17.87
C PRO A 56 15.89 0.49 -16.66
N ALA A 57 15.29 -0.20 -15.72
CA ALA A 57 14.75 0.39 -14.49
C ALA A 57 15.84 0.93 -13.54
N TRP A 58 17.11 0.58 -13.74
CA TRP A 58 18.22 1.23 -13.03
C TRP A 58 18.36 2.71 -13.44
N ALA A 59 18.24 2.99 -14.75
CA ALA A 59 18.34 4.34 -15.29
C ALA A 59 17.02 5.10 -15.30
N ASN A 60 15.89 4.40 -15.35
CA ASN A 60 14.55 4.98 -15.43
C ASN A 60 13.65 4.48 -14.31
N SER A 61 13.45 5.32 -13.29
CA SER A 61 12.64 4.97 -12.13
C SER A 61 11.16 4.69 -12.43
N SER A 62 10.64 5.17 -13.56
CA SER A 62 9.25 4.90 -13.98
C SER A 62 9.02 3.44 -14.41
N LEU A 63 10.10 2.70 -14.66
CA LEU A 63 10.05 1.28 -15.00
C LEU A 63 10.22 0.36 -13.77
N ARG A 64 10.44 0.93 -12.59
CA ARG A 64 10.57 0.14 -11.36
C ARG A 64 9.26 -0.50 -10.99
N LEU A 65 9.33 -1.77 -10.62
CA LEU A 65 8.19 -2.53 -10.12
C LEU A 65 8.47 -2.95 -8.68
N TRP A 66 7.67 -2.47 -7.75
CA TRP A 66 7.71 -2.94 -6.37
C TRP A 66 7.12 -4.34 -6.29
N SER A 67 7.59 -5.12 -5.33
CA SER A 67 7.13 -6.48 -5.05
C SER A 67 5.62 -6.54 -4.85
N ALA A 68 5.00 -7.66 -5.24
CA ALA A 68 3.55 -7.82 -5.22
C ALA A 68 2.97 -7.60 -3.80
N SER A 69 2.13 -6.59 -3.67
CA SER A 69 1.44 -6.24 -2.43
C SER A 69 0.17 -5.46 -2.74
N GLY A 70 -0.76 -5.47 -1.81
CA GLY A 70 -1.99 -4.68 -1.90
C GLY A 70 -2.44 -4.19 -0.53
N ALA A 71 -3.34 -3.24 -0.52
CA ALA A 71 -3.96 -2.73 0.70
C ALA A 71 -5.48 -2.68 0.58
N LEU A 72 -6.16 -3.17 1.60
CA LEU A 72 -7.59 -2.98 1.81
C LEU A 72 -7.79 -1.74 2.70
N ILE A 73 -8.55 -0.77 2.20
CA ILE A 73 -8.83 0.49 2.87
C ILE A 73 -10.33 0.56 3.16
N ASP A 74 -10.72 0.67 4.42
CA ASP A 74 -12.09 1.00 4.84
C ASP A 74 -12.11 2.46 5.33
N HIS A 75 -12.52 3.37 4.46
CA HIS A 75 -12.56 4.80 4.72
C HIS A 75 -13.57 5.17 5.83
N ARG A 76 -14.63 4.38 5.99
CA ARG A 76 -15.68 4.60 7.00
C ARG A 76 -15.17 4.47 8.43
N HIS A 77 -14.17 3.60 8.62
CA HIS A 77 -13.63 3.27 9.93
C HIS A 77 -12.15 3.65 10.10
N SER A 78 -11.55 4.30 9.10
CA SER A 78 -10.11 4.62 9.05
C SER A 78 -9.23 3.38 9.28
N ASN A 79 -9.65 2.22 8.73
CA ASN A 79 -8.91 0.97 8.82
C ASN A 79 -8.16 0.68 7.53
N ARG A 80 -6.92 0.25 7.66
CA ARG A 80 -6.08 -0.20 6.54
C ARG A 80 -5.45 -1.54 6.87
N TYR A 81 -5.56 -2.48 5.94
CA TYR A 81 -4.94 -3.80 6.05
C TYR A 81 -4.01 -4.00 4.88
N LEU A 82 -2.74 -4.27 5.16
CA LEU A 82 -1.76 -4.58 4.14
C LEU A 82 -1.77 -6.09 3.83
N PHE A 83 -1.61 -6.45 2.58
CA PHE A 83 -1.39 -7.82 2.13
C PHE A 83 0.05 -7.93 1.64
N GLU A 84 0.84 -8.72 2.36
CA GLU A 84 2.27 -8.90 2.30
C GLU A 84 3.09 -7.77 2.96
N ALA A 85 4.21 -8.16 3.54
CA ALA A 85 5.26 -7.28 4.04
C ALA A 85 6.52 -7.52 3.20
N THR A 86 6.55 -6.95 2.01
CA THR A 86 7.58 -7.18 1.00
C THR A 86 8.88 -6.44 1.31
N PRO A 87 9.99 -6.70 0.60
CA PRO A 87 11.20 -5.89 0.69
C PRO A 87 10.98 -4.40 0.43
N ASP A 88 9.94 -4.05 -0.36
CA ASP A 88 9.59 -2.66 -0.71
C ASP A 88 8.57 -2.04 0.26
N LEU A 89 8.42 -2.60 1.47
CA LEU A 89 7.43 -2.15 2.46
C LEU A 89 7.46 -0.65 2.72
N ARG A 90 8.63 -0.02 2.75
CA ARG A 90 8.77 1.41 3.04
C ARG A 90 8.13 2.27 1.96
N GLU A 91 8.39 1.95 0.70
CA GLU A 91 7.88 2.64 -0.47
C GLU A 91 6.36 2.41 -0.60
N GLN A 92 5.92 1.18 -0.37
CA GLN A 92 4.52 0.79 -0.38
C GLN A 92 3.71 1.49 0.72
N MET A 93 4.28 1.62 1.93
CA MET A 93 3.68 2.38 3.03
C MET A 93 3.62 3.88 2.73
N ASN A 94 4.67 4.44 2.10
CA ASN A 94 4.66 5.84 1.68
C ASN A 94 3.55 6.11 0.65
N LEU A 95 3.38 5.21 -0.34
CA LEU A 95 2.28 5.29 -1.29
C LEU A 95 0.92 5.18 -0.59
N LEU A 96 0.73 4.17 0.28
CA LEU A 96 -0.51 3.98 1.03
C LEU A 96 -0.87 5.21 1.87
N ASN A 97 0.11 5.84 2.51
CA ASN A 97 -0.10 7.07 3.29
C ASN A 97 -0.50 8.28 2.43
N SER A 98 -0.17 8.29 1.14
CA SER A 98 -0.64 9.33 0.21
C SER A 98 -2.08 9.12 -0.25
N LEU A 99 -2.62 7.90 -0.11
CA LEU A 99 -3.96 7.52 -0.56
C LEU A 99 -5.01 7.62 0.55
N SER A 100 -4.63 7.36 1.79
CA SER A 100 -5.56 7.42 2.91
C SER A 100 -4.85 7.60 4.26
N ASP A 101 -5.57 8.15 5.23
CA ASP A 101 -5.14 8.20 6.62
C ASP A 101 -5.45 6.86 7.33
N GLY A 102 -4.51 6.38 8.14
CA GLY A 102 -4.59 5.07 8.79
C GLY A 102 -5.09 5.08 10.25
N GLY A 103 -5.73 6.11 10.70
CA GLY A 103 -6.18 6.21 12.09
C GLY A 103 -5.04 6.10 13.10
N ASN A 104 -5.35 5.64 14.32
CA ASN A 104 -4.41 5.58 15.45
C ASN A 104 -3.67 4.22 15.59
N ALA A 105 -3.85 3.31 14.66
CA ALA A 105 -3.17 2.02 14.69
C ALA A 105 -1.65 2.16 14.44
N PRO A 106 -0.80 1.22 14.90
CA PRO A 106 0.63 1.25 14.61
C PRO A 106 0.92 1.41 13.12
N LEU A 107 1.71 2.39 12.72
CA LEU A 107 1.96 2.79 11.32
C LEU A 107 0.67 3.14 10.54
N GLY A 108 -0.44 3.39 11.20
CA GLY A 108 -1.75 3.54 10.58
C GLY A 108 -2.27 2.24 9.94
N LEU A 109 -1.76 1.07 10.34
CA LEU A 109 -2.21 -0.25 9.86
C LEU A 109 -3.03 -0.96 10.93
N SER A 110 -4.24 -1.34 10.60
CA SER A 110 -5.09 -2.22 11.41
C SER A 110 -4.58 -3.67 11.41
N GLY A 111 -3.71 -4.01 10.46
CA GLY A 111 -2.97 -5.26 10.42
C GLY A 111 -2.34 -5.56 9.07
N ILE A 112 -1.51 -6.62 9.06
CA ILE A 112 -0.86 -7.17 7.88
C ILE A 112 -1.32 -8.61 7.70
N PHE A 113 -1.72 -8.98 6.49
CA PHE A 113 -2.02 -10.36 6.08
C PHE A 113 -0.83 -10.94 5.32
N LEU A 114 -0.33 -12.09 5.74
CA LEU A 114 0.75 -12.79 5.06
C LEU A 114 0.24 -14.04 4.38
N THR A 115 0.65 -14.27 3.13
CA THR A 115 0.26 -15.46 2.40
C THR A 115 1.09 -16.67 2.79
N HIS A 116 2.42 -16.56 2.81
CA HIS A 116 3.32 -17.69 3.05
C HIS A 116 4.77 -17.26 3.37
N ALA A 117 5.61 -18.22 3.74
CA ALA A 117 6.99 -18.00 4.18
C ALA A 117 8.02 -18.05 3.03
N HIS A 118 7.75 -17.41 1.89
CA HIS A 118 8.81 -17.07 0.95
C HIS A 118 9.27 -15.63 1.21
N ILE A 119 10.59 -15.42 1.16
CA ILE A 119 11.25 -14.22 1.70
C ILE A 119 10.70 -12.91 1.13
N GLY A 120 10.30 -12.87 -0.14
CA GLY A 120 9.71 -11.71 -0.80
C GLY A 120 8.35 -11.27 -0.24
N HIS A 121 7.69 -12.11 0.58
CA HIS A 121 6.34 -11.85 1.10
C HIS A 121 6.31 -11.38 2.55
N TYR A 122 7.41 -11.57 3.30
CA TYR A 122 7.45 -11.22 4.72
C TYR A 122 8.75 -10.54 5.18
N ALA A 123 9.77 -10.43 4.30
CA ALA A 123 11.05 -9.84 4.67
C ALA A 123 10.93 -8.40 5.20
N GLY A 124 9.96 -7.64 4.69
CA GLY A 124 9.70 -6.27 5.12
C GLY A 124 9.28 -6.13 6.58
N LEU A 125 8.88 -7.22 7.26
CA LEU A 125 8.61 -7.19 8.70
C LEU A 125 9.81 -6.71 9.53
N ILE A 126 11.04 -6.83 9.02
CA ILE A 126 12.22 -6.27 9.71
C ILE A 126 12.08 -4.75 9.97
N PHE A 127 11.34 -4.04 9.11
CA PHE A 127 11.16 -2.58 9.23
C PHE A 127 10.13 -2.17 10.29
N VAL A 128 9.36 -3.12 10.85
CA VAL A 128 8.46 -2.81 11.96
C VAL A 128 9.10 -3.08 13.33
N GLY A 129 10.29 -3.69 13.32
CA GLY A 129 11.03 -4.06 14.51
C GLY A 129 11.68 -2.89 15.25
N HIS A 130 12.33 -3.26 16.36
CA HIS A 130 12.94 -2.34 17.31
C HIS A 130 13.98 -1.39 16.71
N GLU A 131 14.75 -1.84 15.73
CA GLU A 131 15.82 -1.07 15.09
C GLU A 131 15.32 -0.14 13.96
N SER A 132 14.02 -0.14 13.68
CA SER A 132 13.41 0.68 12.64
C SER A 132 12.18 1.41 13.20
N ALA A 133 10.96 1.02 12.83
CA ALA A 133 9.75 1.70 13.26
C ALA A 133 9.41 1.46 14.75
N GLY A 134 9.89 0.38 15.34
CA GLY A 134 9.65 0.05 16.75
C GLY A 134 8.16 -0.03 17.10
N THR A 135 7.36 -0.63 16.22
CA THR A 135 5.92 -0.75 16.44
C THR A 135 5.60 -1.48 17.72
N GLN A 136 4.41 -1.26 18.27
CA GLN A 136 3.90 -1.95 19.45
C GLN A 136 2.55 -2.56 19.09
N GLY A 137 2.49 -3.92 19.09
CA GLY A 137 1.25 -4.65 18.88
C GLY A 137 0.67 -4.54 17.47
N LEU A 138 1.52 -4.37 16.43
CA LEU A 138 1.04 -4.41 15.05
C LEU A 138 0.53 -5.83 14.73
N LYS A 139 -0.76 -5.95 14.41
CA LYS A 139 -1.39 -7.24 14.14
C LYS A 139 -0.86 -7.86 12.84
N VAL A 140 -0.47 -9.13 12.90
CA VAL A 140 -0.07 -9.92 11.74
C VAL A 140 -0.95 -11.16 11.66
N PHE A 141 -1.80 -11.19 10.64
CA PHE A 141 -2.75 -12.27 10.35
C PHE A 141 -2.09 -13.30 9.44
N SER A 142 -2.07 -14.55 9.85
CA SER A 142 -1.53 -15.64 9.02
C SER A 142 -2.08 -16.99 9.45
N LEU A 143 -1.91 -17.99 8.57
CA LEU A 143 -2.25 -19.36 8.85
C LEU A 143 -1.27 -20.00 9.85
N PRO A 144 -1.61 -21.10 10.51
CA PRO A 144 -0.87 -21.62 11.67
C PRO A 144 0.59 -21.94 11.44
N ARG A 145 0.98 -22.53 10.28
CA ARG A 145 2.40 -22.84 10.02
C ARG A 145 3.22 -21.58 9.80
N MET A 146 2.65 -20.55 9.13
CA MET A 146 3.31 -19.26 8.99
C MET A 146 3.51 -18.58 10.35
N GLN A 147 2.55 -18.67 11.26
CA GLN A 147 2.72 -18.15 12.64
C GLN A 147 3.84 -18.88 13.37
N ASN A 148 3.79 -20.21 13.39
CA ASN A 148 4.85 -21.00 13.99
C ASN A 148 6.24 -20.69 13.40
N TYR A 149 6.30 -20.40 12.10
CA TYR A 149 7.53 -19.97 11.45
C TYR A 149 8.06 -18.67 12.03
N LEU A 150 7.21 -17.65 12.18
CA LEU A 150 7.60 -16.34 12.73
C LEU A 150 7.96 -16.41 14.21
N GLU A 151 7.29 -17.26 14.97
CA GLU A 151 7.54 -17.44 16.41
C GLU A 151 8.84 -18.14 16.74
N ASN A 152 9.31 -19.02 15.86
CA ASN A 152 10.39 -19.95 16.16
C ASN A 152 11.65 -19.80 15.30
N ASN A 153 11.70 -18.76 14.46
CA ASN A 153 12.87 -18.52 13.61
C ASN A 153 13.38 -17.09 13.74
N GLY A 154 14.69 -16.97 13.98
CA GLY A 154 15.37 -15.68 13.95
C GLY A 154 15.47 -15.10 12.54
N PRO A 155 15.40 -13.78 12.40
CA PRO A 155 15.21 -12.79 13.50
C PRO A 155 13.75 -12.47 13.82
N TRP A 156 12.79 -13.18 13.25
CA TRP A 156 11.34 -12.87 13.32
C TRP A 156 10.78 -13.06 14.74
N GLU A 157 11.28 -14.04 15.49
CA GLU A 157 10.86 -14.27 16.87
C GLU A 157 11.13 -13.07 17.79
N GLN A 158 12.11 -12.22 17.47
CA GLN A 158 12.36 -10.99 18.21
C GLN A 158 11.19 -10.01 18.06
N LEU A 159 10.58 -9.90 16.88
CA LEU A 159 9.43 -9.03 16.65
C LEU A 159 8.26 -9.44 17.55
N VAL A 160 8.07 -10.75 17.75
CA VAL A 160 7.05 -11.32 18.63
C VAL A 160 7.42 -11.09 20.10
N ASN A 161 8.65 -11.41 20.48
CA ASN A 161 9.13 -11.32 21.86
C ASN A 161 9.15 -9.87 22.37
N TYR A 162 9.51 -8.91 21.53
CA TYR A 162 9.52 -7.49 21.85
C TYR A 162 8.16 -6.81 21.67
N LYS A 163 7.13 -7.57 21.27
CA LYS A 163 5.78 -7.04 21.01
C LYS A 163 5.73 -5.98 19.92
N ASN A 164 6.66 -6.03 19.00
CA ASN A 164 6.57 -5.20 17.80
C ASN A 164 5.39 -5.64 16.95
N ILE A 165 5.14 -6.94 16.88
CA ILE A 165 3.98 -7.54 16.23
C ILE A 165 3.19 -8.42 17.21
N ASP A 166 1.88 -8.48 16.99
CA ASP A 166 0.98 -9.46 17.61
C ASP A 166 0.50 -10.43 16.53
N LEU A 167 0.85 -11.71 16.67
CA LEU A 167 0.40 -12.75 15.75
C LEU A 167 -1.06 -13.10 16.00
N ILE A 168 -1.88 -12.93 14.98
CA ILE A 168 -3.32 -13.21 15.02
C ILE A 168 -3.61 -14.45 14.16
N PRO A 169 -3.90 -15.62 14.76
CA PRO A 169 -4.18 -16.82 14.01
C PRO A 169 -5.48 -16.71 13.23
N ILE A 170 -5.40 -17.04 11.94
CA ILE A 170 -6.59 -17.21 11.09
C ILE A 170 -6.75 -18.68 10.69
N THR A 171 -7.98 -19.06 10.37
CA THR A 171 -8.30 -20.43 9.97
C THR A 171 -8.77 -20.44 8.53
N ALA A 172 -8.24 -21.35 7.73
CA ALA A 172 -8.67 -21.51 6.33
C ALA A 172 -10.18 -21.74 6.24
N LYS A 173 -10.83 -21.08 5.26
CA LYS A 173 -12.27 -21.11 5.00
C LYS A 173 -13.15 -20.49 6.11
N LYS A 174 -12.55 -19.87 7.13
CA LYS A 174 -13.27 -19.13 8.16
C LYS A 174 -13.04 -17.62 7.95
N ALA A 175 -14.12 -16.85 7.87
CA ALA A 175 -14.03 -15.40 7.71
C ALA A 175 -13.44 -14.73 8.96
N THR A 176 -12.47 -13.86 8.74
CA THR A 176 -12.01 -12.84 9.70
C THR A 176 -12.88 -11.61 9.45
N VAL A 177 -13.81 -11.34 10.36
CA VAL A 177 -14.80 -10.27 10.23
C VAL A 177 -14.28 -9.00 10.90
N PHE A 178 -14.30 -7.88 10.20
CA PHE A 178 -13.89 -6.57 10.73
C PHE A 178 -15.07 -5.72 11.15
N ASN A 179 -16.17 -5.84 10.39
CA ASN A 179 -17.47 -5.22 10.69
C ASN A 179 -18.58 -6.00 9.96
N ASN A 180 -19.81 -5.49 9.97
CA ASN A 180 -20.98 -6.20 9.46
C ASN A 180 -20.90 -6.57 7.98
N ASP A 181 -20.11 -5.86 7.18
CA ASP A 181 -20.08 -5.96 5.73
C ASP A 181 -18.65 -6.07 5.14
N LEU A 182 -17.64 -6.19 6.00
CA LEU A 182 -16.24 -6.34 5.57
C LEU A 182 -15.58 -7.52 6.26
N SER A 183 -15.09 -8.46 5.46
CA SER A 183 -14.37 -9.63 5.96
C SER A 183 -13.31 -10.11 4.97
N VAL A 184 -12.33 -10.86 5.51
CA VAL A 184 -11.28 -11.53 4.73
C VAL A 184 -11.30 -13.02 5.08
N THR A 185 -11.32 -13.87 4.07
CA THR A 185 -11.29 -15.33 4.23
C THR A 185 -10.05 -15.91 3.56
N ALA A 186 -9.22 -16.61 4.32
CA ALA A 186 -8.08 -17.34 3.78
C ALA A 186 -8.51 -18.69 3.19
N HIS A 187 -7.95 -19.03 2.03
CA HIS A 187 -8.08 -20.33 1.38
C HIS A 187 -6.70 -20.92 1.16
N LEU A 188 -6.54 -22.22 1.42
CA LEU A 188 -5.32 -22.93 1.05
C LEU A 188 -5.22 -23.02 -0.47
N VAL A 189 -4.09 -22.62 -1.02
CA VAL A 189 -3.81 -22.69 -2.45
C VAL A 189 -2.52 -23.49 -2.69
N PRO A 190 -2.42 -24.27 -3.80
CA PRO A 190 -1.19 -24.98 -4.13
C PRO A 190 -0.03 -24.03 -4.41
N HIS A 191 1.08 -24.27 -3.74
CA HIS A 191 2.34 -23.56 -3.95
C HIS A 191 3.48 -24.41 -3.35
N ARG A 192 4.72 -23.92 -3.40
CA ARG A 192 5.82 -24.51 -2.62
C ARG A 192 5.58 -24.19 -1.15
N ASP A 193 5.60 -25.19 -0.30
CA ASP A 193 5.23 -25.07 1.11
C ASP A 193 6.34 -25.56 2.06
N GLU A 194 7.57 -25.22 1.77
CA GLU A 194 8.76 -25.65 2.51
C GLU A 194 8.67 -25.26 3.99
N TYR A 195 8.23 -24.04 4.29
CA TYR A 195 8.16 -23.52 5.66
C TYR A 195 6.73 -23.30 6.15
N SER A 196 5.81 -22.94 5.27
CA SER A 196 4.42 -22.70 5.61
C SER A 196 3.48 -23.14 4.50
N GLU A 197 2.21 -23.34 4.83
CA GLU A 197 1.13 -23.36 3.86
C GLU A 197 1.01 -22.00 3.15
N THR A 198 0.33 -21.99 1.99
CA THR A 198 0.08 -20.76 1.25
C THR A 198 -1.41 -20.41 1.30
N ALA A 199 -1.71 -19.16 1.67
CA ALA A 199 -3.04 -18.58 1.69
C ALA A 199 -3.31 -17.76 0.42
N GLY A 200 -4.45 -18.01 -0.23
CA GLY A 200 -5.12 -17.04 -1.09
C GLY A 200 -6.23 -16.36 -0.29
N TYR A 201 -6.47 -15.07 -0.50
CA TYR A 201 -7.45 -14.31 0.26
C TYR A 201 -8.65 -13.92 -0.58
N VAL A 202 -9.85 -14.13 -0.04
CA VAL A 202 -11.11 -13.59 -0.57
C VAL A 202 -11.55 -12.46 0.34
N ILE A 203 -11.76 -11.28 -0.24
CA ILE A 203 -12.25 -10.09 0.45
C ILE A 203 -13.72 -9.91 0.10
N ASN A 204 -14.58 -9.83 1.11
CA ASN A 204 -15.99 -9.50 0.95
C ASN A 204 -16.23 -8.10 1.49
N GLY A 205 -16.63 -7.19 0.62
CA GLY A 205 -16.94 -5.80 0.94
C GLY A 205 -18.42 -5.49 0.90
N PRO A 206 -18.85 -4.24 1.21
CA PRO A 206 -20.25 -3.87 1.39
C PRO A 206 -21.12 -3.99 0.14
N SER A 207 -20.53 -4.01 -1.03
CA SER A 207 -21.27 -3.99 -2.31
C SER A 207 -21.02 -5.22 -3.17
N ARG A 208 -20.27 -6.20 -2.71
CA ARG A 208 -19.89 -7.39 -3.49
C ARG A 208 -19.58 -8.58 -2.60
#